data_801541a477342d9b4678093c466954f7
#
_entry.id   801541a477342d9b4678093c466954f7
#
_cell.length_a   1.000
_cell.length_b   1.000
_cell.length_c   1.000
_cell.angle_alpha   90.00
_cell.angle_beta   90.00
_cell.angle_gamma   90.00
#
_symmetry.space_group_name_H-M   'P 1'
#
loop_
_entity.id
_entity.type
_entity.pdbx_description
1 polymer ?
#
loop_
_entity_poly.entity_id
_entity_poly.type
_entity_poly.pdbx_seq_one_letter_code
_entity_poly.pdbx_strand_id
1 'polypeptide(L)'
;PSDFLYDRVQIMVATNAFGMGIDKPNVRFVIHYNMPKDVESYYQEAGRAGRDGQPARCTLLYSGTDVRTIRFFIEKEMEADNGLPADVKAEAARKAEERLKYMTFYSTTQDCLRGFLLRYFGEAAPKKCGNCSCCLAAEQEAQLQVEYSRRRAADNARRLTEKPRRTKAVAGELSEFDEKLLNALYAQRKRLAGKQNIPAF
;
A
#
# COMPACT_ATOMS: atom_id res chain seq x y z
N PRO A 1 15.08 12.25 -26.71
CA PRO A 1 16.01 11.68 -25.68
C PRO A 1 17.07 12.68 -25.27
N SER A 2 17.70 13.34 -26.23
CA SER A 2 18.81 14.29 -26.00
C SER A 2 18.40 15.43 -25.04
N ASP A 3 17.21 15.99 -25.19
CA ASP A 3 16.77 17.10 -24.34
C ASP A 3 16.64 16.72 -22.86
N PHE A 4 16.24 15.49 -22.58
CA PHE A 4 16.22 14.96 -21.21
C PHE A 4 17.64 14.69 -20.68
N LEU A 5 18.53 14.16 -21.50
CA LEU A 5 19.92 13.91 -21.12
C LEU A 5 20.67 15.21 -20.77
N TYR A 6 20.41 16.30 -21.49
CA TYR A 6 21.05 17.60 -21.30
C TYR A 6 20.25 18.56 -20.41
N ASP A 7 19.31 18.06 -19.58
CA ASP A 7 18.51 18.85 -18.64
C ASP A 7 17.63 19.96 -19.27
N ARG A 8 17.37 19.89 -20.57
CA ARG A 8 16.45 20.82 -21.27
C ARG A 8 15.00 20.54 -20.94
N VAL A 9 14.68 19.28 -20.63
CA VAL A 9 13.37 18.81 -20.14
C VAL A 9 13.57 18.08 -18.81
N GLN A 10 12.77 18.41 -17.81
CA GLN A 10 12.86 17.85 -16.47
C GLN A 10 12.13 16.51 -16.35
N ILE A 11 11.09 16.28 -17.13
CA ILE A 11 10.22 15.10 -17.08
C ILE A 11 10.19 14.44 -18.47
N MET A 12 10.34 13.13 -18.47
CA MET A 12 10.18 12.32 -19.66
C MET A 12 9.15 11.22 -19.41
N VAL A 13 8.16 11.13 -20.31
CA VAL A 13 7.20 10.03 -20.34
C VAL A 13 7.57 9.10 -21.49
N ALA A 14 7.73 7.82 -21.21
CA ALA A 14 8.20 6.85 -22.18
C ALA A 14 7.63 5.45 -21.91
N THR A 15 7.65 4.61 -22.91
CA THR A 15 7.42 3.17 -22.77
C THR A 15 8.72 2.45 -22.40
N ASN A 16 8.62 1.19 -21.95
CA ASN A 16 9.77 0.36 -21.55
C ASN A 16 10.88 0.30 -22.61
N ALA A 17 10.50 0.19 -23.89
CA ALA A 17 11.44 0.12 -25.00
C ALA A 17 12.31 1.38 -25.13
N PHE A 18 11.79 2.53 -24.75
CA PHE A 18 12.53 3.79 -24.78
C PHE A 18 13.55 3.92 -23.62
N GLY A 19 13.30 3.25 -22.52
CA GLY A 19 14.18 3.27 -21.36
C GLY A 19 15.54 2.58 -21.60
N MET A 20 15.62 1.63 -22.52
CA MET A 20 16.89 0.96 -22.85
C MET A 20 17.86 1.95 -23.51
N GLY A 21 18.98 2.22 -22.86
CA GLY A 21 20.03 3.12 -23.38
C GLY A 21 20.04 4.53 -22.79
N ILE A 22 19.16 4.89 -21.86
CA ILE A 22 19.27 6.16 -21.13
C ILE A 22 20.19 5.96 -19.92
N ASP A 23 21.37 6.55 -20.02
CA ASP A 23 22.33 6.61 -18.92
C ASP A 23 22.45 8.07 -18.41
N LYS A 24 21.47 8.46 -17.60
CA LYS A 24 21.42 9.78 -16.94
C LYS A 24 21.61 9.56 -15.43
N PRO A 25 22.71 10.07 -14.85
CA PRO A 25 23.03 9.79 -13.44
C PRO A 25 22.08 10.47 -12.45
N ASN A 26 21.60 11.67 -12.76
CA ASN A 26 20.84 12.53 -11.87
C ASN A 26 19.31 12.36 -11.96
N VAL A 27 18.80 11.18 -12.30
CA VAL A 27 17.36 10.91 -12.27
C VAL A 27 16.89 10.86 -10.82
N ARG A 28 16.00 11.77 -10.42
CA ARG A 28 15.52 11.91 -9.05
C ARG A 28 14.28 11.08 -8.74
N PHE A 29 13.50 10.73 -9.77
CA PHE A 29 12.32 9.89 -9.60
C PHE A 29 12.07 9.02 -10.84
N VAL A 30 11.58 7.82 -10.59
CA VAL A 30 11.02 6.91 -11.60
C VAL A 30 9.62 6.55 -11.14
N ILE A 31 8.63 6.77 -12.02
CA ILE A 31 7.22 6.48 -11.73
C ILE A 31 6.73 5.46 -12.76
N HIS A 32 6.35 4.29 -12.28
CA HIS A 32 5.65 3.27 -13.06
C HIS A 32 4.16 3.55 -12.97
N TYR A 33 3.58 4.05 -14.04
CA TYR A 33 2.13 4.30 -14.13
C TYR A 33 1.34 3.00 -14.23
N ASN A 34 1.88 2.00 -14.94
CA ASN A 34 1.37 0.64 -14.99
C ASN A 34 2.38 -0.31 -14.32
N MET A 35 1.88 -1.40 -13.77
CA MET A 35 2.74 -2.44 -13.19
C MET A 35 3.58 -3.11 -14.28
N PRO A 36 4.92 -3.21 -14.13
CA PRO A 36 5.76 -4.02 -14.99
C PRO A 36 5.34 -5.50 -14.97
N LYS A 37 5.65 -6.22 -16.04
CA LYS A 37 5.26 -7.64 -16.20
C LYS A 37 5.96 -8.58 -15.21
N ASP A 38 7.14 -8.20 -14.72
CA ASP A 38 7.98 -8.98 -13.82
C ASP A 38 8.87 -8.09 -12.94
N VAL A 39 9.43 -8.68 -11.90
CA VAL A 39 10.29 -8.01 -10.91
C VAL A 39 11.61 -7.55 -11.55
N GLU A 40 12.14 -8.29 -12.50
CA GLU A 40 13.38 -8.00 -13.21
C GLU A 40 13.23 -6.71 -14.04
N SER A 41 12.14 -6.58 -14.78
CA SER A 41 11.83 -5.37 -15.55
C SER A 41 11.67 -4.17 -14.61
N TYR A 42 10.90 -4.34 -13.52
CA TYR A 42 10.77 -3.30 -12.49
C TYR A 42 12.13 -2.87 -11.93
N TYR A 43 12.98 -3.81 -11.57
CA TYR A 43 14.30 -3.54 -10.97
C TYR A 43 15.22 -2.79 -11.95
N GLN A 44 15.25 -3.20 -13.23
CA GLN A 44 16.03 -2.53 -14.27
C GLN A 44 15.56 -1.09 -14.52
N GLU A 45 14.25 -0.86 -14.52
CA GLU A 45 13.67 0.46 -14.75
C GLU A 45 13.83 1.37 -13.52
N ALA A 46 13.53 0.88 -12.34
CA ALA A 46 13.74 1.57 -11.07
C ALA A 46 15.23 1.88 -10.80
N GLY A 47 16.11 0.99 -11.19
CA GLY A 47 17.57 1.14 -11.06
C GLY A 47 18.19 2.25 -11.90
N ARG A 48 17.39 2.99 -12.70
CA ARG A 48 17.83 4.21 -13.38
C ARG A 48 17.86 5.42 -12.45
N ALA A 49 17.15 5.37 -11.34
CA ALA A 49 17.08 6.44 -10.36
C ALA A 49 18.34 6.47 -9.47
N GLY A 50 18.91 7.65 -9.27
CA GLY A 50 19.98 7.88 -8.29
C GLY A 50 21.32 7.21 -8.60
N ARG A 51 21.68 7.06 -9.86
CA ARG A 51 22.98 6.47 -10.27
C ARG A 51 24.18 7.28 -9.81
N ASP A 52 23.98 8.54 -9.50
CA ASP A 52 24.98 9.44 -8.91
C ASP A 52 25.12 9.28 -7.37
N GLY A 53 24.45 8.30 -6.78
CA GLY A 53 24.46 8.06 -5.34
C GLY A 53 23.58 9.02 -4.51
N GLN A 54 22.91 9.99 -5.15
CA GLN A 54 22.01 10.90 -4.45
C GLN A 54 20.62 10.27 -4.23
N PRO A 55 19.90 10.70 -3.20
CA PRO A 55 18.55 10.19 -2.92
C PRO A 55 17.63 10.32 -4.13
N ALA A 56 16.94 9.23 -4.45
CA ALA A 56 15.98 9.17 -5.52
C ALA A 56 14.76 8.32 -5.12
N ARG A 57 13.61 8.59 -5.73
CA ARG A 57 12.35 7.93 -5.42
C ARG A 57 11.86 7.08 -6.58
N CYS A 58 11.54 5.81 -6.29
CA CYS A 58 10.83 4.94 -7.21
C CYS A 58 9.41 4.75 -6.71
N THR A 59 8.43 5.03 -7.56
CA THR A 59 7.00 4.91 -7.24
C THR A 59 6.37 3.95 -8.23
N LEU A 60 5.67 2.94 -7.71
CA LEU A 60 4.86 2.02 -8.50
C LEU A 60 3.40 2.28 -8.19
N LEU A 61 2.60 2.62 -9.21
CA LEU A 61 1.15 2.64 -9.13
C LEU A 61 0.65 1.24 -9.49
N TYR A 62 -0.16 0.66 -8.61
CA TYR A 62 -0.69 -0.69 -8.77
C TYR A 62 -2.20 -0.67 -8.93
N SER A 63 -2.67 -1.42 -9.91
CA SER A 63 -4.08 -1.72 -10.11
C SER A 63 -4.27 -3.21 -10.41
N GLY A 64 -5.32 -3.82 -9.85
CA GLY A 64 -5.70 -5.20 -10.22
C GLY A 64 -6.02 -5.37 -11.71
N THR A 65 -6.30 -4.28 -12.42
CA THR A 65 -6.46 -4.28 -13.88
C THR A 65 -5.16 -4.58 -14.60
N ASP A 66 -4.01 -4.14 -14.07
CA ASP A 66 -2.71 -4.41 -14.67
C ASP A 66 -2.41 -5.90 -14.76
N VAL A 67 -2.73 -6.65 -13.69
CA VAL A 67 -2.57 -8.11 -13.65
C VAL A 67 -3.41 -8.77 -14.76
N ARG A 68 -4.66 -8.33 -14.93
CA ARG A 68 -5.54 -8.87 -15.99
C ARG A 68 -5.00 -8.56 -17.39
N THR A 69 -4.50 -7.34 -17.57
CA THR A 69 -3.92 -6.92 -18.85
C THR A 69 -2.67 -7.73 -19.19
N ILE A 70 -1.76 -7.92 -18.24
CA ILE A 70 -0.54 -8.71 -18.47
C ILE A 70 -0.89 -10.17 -18.76
N ARG A 71 -1.85 -10.76 -18.02
CA ARG A 71 -2.32 -12.12 -18.27
C ARG A 71 -2.93 -12.28 -19.65
N PHE A 72 -3.74 -11.33 -20.09
CA PHE A 72 -4.27 -11.30 -21.43
C PHE A 72 -3.16 -11.33 -22.51
N PHE A 73 -2.07 -10.59 -22.31
CA PHE A 73 -0.93 -10.64 -23.24
C PHE A 73 -0.20 -11.99 -23.20
N ILE A 74 -0.05 -12.62 -22.05
CA ILE A 74 0.52 -13.98 -21.94
C ILE A 74 -0.33 -14.98 -22.72
N GLU A 75 -1.66 -14.93 -22.59
CA GLU A 75 -2.59 -15.79 -23.32
C GLU A 75 -2.50 -15.54 -24.84
N LYS A 76 -2.46 -14.29 -25.25
CA LYS A 76 -2.30 -13.90 -26.66
C LYS A 76 -1.00 -14.38 -27.28
N GLU A 77 0.09 -14.36 -26.51
CA GLU A 77 1.39 -14.88 -26.98
C GLU A 77 1.38 -16.41 -27.13
N MET A 78 0.61 -17.13 -26.31
CA MET A 78 0.36 -18.57 -26.48
C MET A 78 -0.42 -18.88 -27.77
N GLU A 79 -1.45 -18.08 -28.08
CA GLU A 79 -2.30 -18.25 -29.27
C GLU A 79 -1.59 -17.87 -30.58
N ALA A 80 -0.57 -17.01 -30.51
CA ALA A 80 0.11 -16.49 -31.69
C ALA A 80 0.78 -17.61 -32.51
N ASP A 81 0.60 -17.58 -33.82
CA ASP A 81 1.28 -18.49 -34.76
C ASP A 81 2.70 -17.97 -35.06
N ASN A 82 3.62 -18.29 -34.13
CA ASN A 82 5.03 -17.89 -34.21
C ASN A 82 5.96 -19.07 -34.54
N GLY A 83 5.42 -20.18 -35.02
CA GLY A 83 6.18 -21.37 -35.41
C GLY A 83 6.81 -22.15 -34.27
N LEU A 84 6.57 -21.76 -33.01
CA LEU A 84 7.09 -22.50 -31.85
C LEU A 84 6.22 -23.71 -31.52
N PRO A 85 6.83 -24.83 -31.08
CA PRO A 85 6.08 -25.99 -30.58
C PRO A 85 5.17 -25.65 -29.41
N ALA A 86 4.05 -26.34 -29.28
CA ALA A 86 3.04 -26.07 -28.26
C ALA A 86 3.56 -26.24 -26.81
N ASP A 87 4.43 -27.21 -26.59
CA ASP A 87 5.09 -27.46 -25.30
C ASP A 87 6.02 -26.32 -24.88
N VAL A 88 6.76 -25.75 -25.86
CA VAL A 88 7.65 -24.58 -25.63
C VAL A 88 6.82 -23.34 -25.26
N LYS A 89 5.70 -23.10 -25.96
CA LYS A 89 4.77 -22.02 -25.65
C LYS A 89 4.16 -22.17 -24.27
N ALA A 90 3.71 -23.38 -23.93
CA ALA A 90 3.12 -23.67 -22.61
C ALA A 90 4.13 -23.43 -21.48
N GLU A 91 5.37 -23.87 -21.65
CA GLU A 91 6.42 -23.63 -20.64
C GLU A 91 6.78 -22.13 -20.51
N ALA A 92 6.85 -21.39 -21.61
CA ALA A 92 7.07 -19.94 -21.60
C ALA A 92 5.96 -19.20 -20.88
N ALA A 93 4.69 -19.55 -21.15
CA ALA A 93 3.53 -18.97 -20.49
C ALA A 93 3.53 -19.29 -18.97
N ARG A 94 3.82 -20.54 -18.59
CA ARG A 94 3.95 -20.93 -17.20
C ARG A 94 4.98 -20.08 -16.47
N LYS A 95 6.16 -19.87 -17.05
CA LYS A 95 7.22 -19.01 -16.50
C LYS A 95 6.79 -17.54 -16.42
N ALA A 96 6.06 -17.05 -17.42
CA ALA A 96 5.53 -15.68 -17.43
C ALA A 96 4.49 -15.47 -16.32
N GLU A 97 3.57 -16.42 -16.12
CA GLU A 97 2.60 -16.40 -15.02
C GLU A 97 3.29 -16.45 -13.64
N GLU A 98 4.33 -17.24 -13.49
CA GLU A 98 5.10 -17.30 -12.25
C GLU A 98 5.78 -15.95 -11.95
N ARG A 99 6.42 -15.31 -12.93
CA ARG A 99 7.00 -13.98 -12.79
C ARG A 99 5.94 -12.92 -12.46
N LEU A 100 4.79 -12.96 -13.13
CA LEU A 100 3.66 -12.07 -12.85
C LEU A 100 3.16 -12.24 -11.41
N LYS A 101 3.12 -13.47 -10.90
CA LYS A 101 2.76 -13.74 -9.50
C LYS A 101 3.73 -13.08 -8.52
N TYR A 102 5.03 -13.17 -8.75
CA TYR A 102 6.03 -12.50 -7.92
C TYR A 102 5.90 -10.97 -7.96
N MET A 103 5.67 -10.40 -9.14
CA MET A 103 5.47 -8.95 -9.30
C MET A 103 4.19 -8.48 -8.61
N THR A 104 3.11 -9.24 -8.70
CA THR A 104 1.84 -8.96 -8.01
C THR A 104 2.04 -9.00 -6.50
N PHE A 105 2.76 -10.01 -6.00
CA PHE A 105 3.07 -10.11 -4.58
C PHE A 105 3.92 -8.93 -4.09
N TYR A 106 4.95 -8.57 -4.84
CA TYR A 106 5.76 -7.37 -4.55
C TYR A 106 4.91 -6.10 -4.46
N SER A 107 3.94 -5.94 -5.36
CA SER A 107 3.08 -4.75 -5.43
C SER A 107 2.06 -4.66 -4.29
N THR A 108 1.74 -5.78 -3.65
CA THR A 108 0.67 -5.87 -2.62
C THR A 108 1.18 -6.20 -1.22
N THR A 109 2.45 -6.58 -1.08
CA THR A 109 3.02 -6.95 0.23
C THR A 109 3.08 -5.78 1.20
N GLN A 110 2.95 -6.08 2.49
CA GLN A 110 3.20 -5.16 3.59
C GLN A 110 4.62 -5.33 4.16
N ASP A 111 5.37 -6.30 3.67
CA ASP A 111 6.76 -6.55 4.08
C ASP A 111 7.72 -5.51 3.49
N CYS A 112 8.96 -5.53 3.98
CA CYS A 112 10.01 -4.67 3.47
C CYS A 112 10.25 -4.87 1.97
N LEU A 113 9.93 -3.87 1.13
CA LEU A 113 10.05 -3.96 -0.33
C LEU A 113 11.49 -4.20 -0.78
N ARG A 114 12.48 -3.51 -0.18
CA ARG A 114 13.90 -3.77 -0.47
C ARG A 114 14.32 -5.18 -0.07
N GLY A 115 13.86 -5.64 1.10
CA GLY A 115 14.12 -7.01 1.54
C GLY A 115 13.50 -8.05 0.62
N PHE A 116 12.35 -7.77 0.04
CA PHE A 116 11.75 -8.64 -0.98
C PHE A 116 12.64 -8.74 -2.23
N LEU A 117 13.07 -7.61 -2.80
CA LEU A 117 13.91 -7.59 -3.99
C LEU A 117 15.23 -8.34 -3.77
N LEU A 118 15.92 -8.08 -2.66
CA LEU A 118 17.18 -8.77 -2.34
C LEU A 118 16.99 -10.29 -2.27
N ARG A 119 15.96 -10.77 -1.57
CA ARG A 119 15.63 -12.20 -1.52
C ARG A 119 15.28 -12.79 -2.87
N TYR A 120 14.53 -12.04 -3.70
CA TYR A 120 14.16 -12.46 -5.04
C TYR A 120 15.39 -12.71 -5.91
N PHE A 121 16.43 -11.89 -5.78
CA PHE A 121 17.71 -12.05 -6.49
C PHE A 121 18.73 -12.94 -5.75
N GLY A 122 18.33 -13.62 -4.67
CA GLY A 122 19.17 -14.57 -3.93
C GLY A 122 20.15 -13.93 -2.95
N GLU A 123 19.95 -12.65 -2.62
CA GLU A 123 20.81 -11.94 -1.68
C GLU A 123 20.27 -11.98 -0.25
N ALA A 124 21.18 -11.86 0.73
CA ALA A 124 20.81 -11.70 2.13
C ALA A 124 20.07 -10.37 2.34
N ALA A 125 18.91 -10.41 3.01
CA ALA A 125 18.04 -9.26 3.12
C ALA A 125 17.76 -8.91 4.58
N PRO A 126 17.79 -7.60 4.94
CA PRO A 126 17.33 -7.15 6.25
C PRO A 126 15.83 -7.35 6.40
N LYS A 127 15.37 -7.59 7.64
CA LYS A 127 13.93 -7.63 7.93
C LYS A 127 13.24 -6.29 7.65
N LYS A 128 13.94 -5.17 7.91
CA LYS A 128 13.48 -3.80 7.65
C LYS A 128 14.64 -2.99 7.07
N CYS A 129 14.40 -2.23 6.01
CA CYS A 129 15.40 -1.34 5.42
C CYS A 129 15.31 0.10 5.93
N GLY A 130 14.23 0.47 6.65
CA GLY A 130 14.01 1.83 7.17
C GLY A 130 13.75 2.91 6.11
N ASN A 131 13.64 2.54 4.82
CA ASN A 131 13.56 3.52 3.72
C ASN A 131 12.45 3.25 2.70
N CYS A 132 11.89 2.05 2.64
CA CYS A 132 10.77 1.77 1.75
C CYS A 132 9.43 2.18 2.38
N SER A 133 8.41 2.38 1.55
CA SER A 133 7.07 2.80 2.00
C SER A 133 6.49 1.91 3.09
N CYS A 134 6.64 0.58 3.00
CA CYS A 134 6.15 -0.35 4.01
C CYS A 134 6.88 -0.18 5.36
N CYS A 135 8.20 -0.01 5.35
CA CYS A 135 8.96 0.23 6.58
C CYS A 135 8.60 1.56 7.24
N LEU A 136 8.46 2.63 6.43
CA LEU A 136 8.11 3.97 6.92
C LEU A 136 6.67 4.01 7.44
N ALA A 137 5.72 3.38 6.75
CA ALA A 137 4.34 3.29 7.20
C ALA A 137 4.22 2.53 8.54
N ALA A 138 4.91 1.41 8.68
CA ALA A 138 4.93 0.63 9.92
C ALA A 138 5.55 1.41 11.09
N GLU A 139 6.55 2.25 10.84
CA GLU A 139 7.15 3.10 11.85
C GLU A 139 6.19 4.22 12.28
N GLN A 140 5.53 4.88 11.33
CA GLN A 140 4.51 5.90 11.62
C GLN A 140 3.34 5.32 12.41
N GLU A 141 2.84 4.15 12.05
CA GLU A 141 1.77 3.48 12.78
C GLU A 141 2.17 3.16 14.22
N ALA A 142 3.38 2.64 14.42
CA ALA A 142 3.90 2.37 15.76
C ALA A 142 4.01 3.65 16.60
N GLN A 143 4.46 4.77 16.02
CA GLN A 143 4.53 6.06 16.69
C GLN A 143 3.14 6.58 17.09
N LEU A 144 2.16 6.49 16.19
CA LEU A 144 0.77 6.88 16.46
C LEU A 144 0.16 6.04 17.58
N GLN A 145 0.41 4.74 17.61
CA GLN A 145 -0.07 3.86 18.68
C GLN A 145 0.53 4.22 20.05
N VAL A 146 1.83 4.54 20.10
CA VAL A 146 2.50 4.99 21.31
C VAL A 146 1.90 6.32 21.80
N GLU A 147 1.69 7.28 20.90
CA GLU A 147 1.08 8.56 21.24
C GLU A 147 -0.35 8.40 21.74
N TYR A 148 -1.16 7.60 21.05
CA TYR A 148 -2.54 7.27 21.48
C TYR A 148 -2.56 6.64 22.88
N SER A 149 -1.66 5.70 23.15
CA SER A 149 -1.55 5.04 24.44
C SER A 149 -1.16 6.03 25.54
N ARG A 150 -0.23 6.94 25.27
CA ARG A 150 0.17 8.01 26.20
C ARG A 150 -0.98 8.98 26.49
N ARG A 151 -1.72 9.42 25.46
CA ARG A 151 -2.91 10.28 25.64
C ARG A 151 -3.97 9.60 26.50
N ARG A 152 -4.27 8.35 26.19
CA ARG A 152 -5.25 7.56 26.96
C ARG A 152 -4.84 7.34 28.42
N ALA A 153 -3.56 7.10 28.68
CA ALA A 153 -3.03 7.00 30.05
C ALA A 153 -3.14 8.32 30.80
N ALA A 154 -2.82 9.45 30.16
CA ALA A 154 -2.96 10.79 30.72
C ALA A 154 -4.43 11.14 31.04
N ASP A 155 -5.35 10.82 30.13
CA ASP A 155 -6.79 11.03 30.35
C ASP A 155 -7.33 10.18 31.51
N ASN A 156 -6.89 8.94 31.61
CA ASN A 156 -7.25 8.08 32.74
C ASN A 156 -6.69 8.61 34.08
N ALA A 157 -5.42 9.05 34.10
CA ALA A 157 -4.82 9.66 35.28
C ALA A 157 -5.58 10.93 35.71
N ARG A 158 -5.97 11.77 34.74
CA ARG A 158 -6.78 12.96 34.97
C ARG A 158 -8.16 12.63 35.56
N ARG A 159 -8.84 11.61 35.05
CA ARG A 159 -10.13 11.13 35.60
C ARG A 159 -10.01 10.60 37.00
N LEU A 160 -8.89 9.98 37.38
CA LEU A 160 -8.64 9.48 38.74
C LEU A 160 -8.35 10.61 39.73
N THR A 161 -7.76 11.74 39.25
CA THR A 161 -7.45 12.89 40.12
C THR A 161 -8.56 13.92 40.17
N GLU A 162 -9.41 14.02 39.18
CA GLU A 162 -10.58 14.90 39.18
C GLU A 162 -11.65 14.29 40.12
N LYS A 163 -11.87 14.92 41.28
CA LYS A 163 -13.05 14.63 42.11
C LYS A 163 -14.28 14.72 41.20
N PRO A 164 -15.20 13.75 41.28
CA PRO A 164 -16.41 13.79 40.47
C PRO A 164 -17.11 15.14 40.72
N ARG A 165 -17.12 15.97 39.67
CA ARG A 165 -17.89 17.21 39.68
C ARG A 165 -19.34 16.76 39.89
N ARG A 166 -19.84 16.93 41.12
CA ARG A 166 -21.26 16.78 41.40
C ARG A 166 -21.99 17.74 40.49
N THR A 167 -22.36 17.29 39.30
CA THR A 167 -23.38 17.95 38.53
C THR A 167 -24.60 17.99 39.43
N LYS A 168 -24.92 19.16 39.97
CA LYS A 168 -26.25 19.39 40.50
C LYS A 168 -27.17 18.92 39.39
N ALA A 169 -27.89 17.84 39.63
CA ALA A 169 -29.00 17.47 38.79
C ALA A 169 -29.87 18.74 38.71
N VAL A 170 -29.91 19.35 37.54
CA VAL A 170 -30.92 20.32 37.24
C VAL A 170 -32.19 19.49 37.24
N ALA A 171 -32.91 19.54 38.38
CA ALA A 171 -34.25 19.03 38.48
C ALA A 171 -35.15 19.97 37.67
N GLY A 172 -35.00 19.89 36.36
CA GLY A 172 -35.99 20.39 35.43
C GLY A 172 -36.87 19.20 35.10
N GLU A 173 -38.13 19.32 35.29
CA GLU A 173 -39.11 18.36 34.78
C GLU A 173 -38.86 18.16 33.31
N LEU A 174 -38.58 16.91 32.89
CA LEU A 174 -38.42 16.55 31.49
C LEU A 174 -39.71 16.96 30.74
N SER A 175 -39.62 17.65 29.63
CA SER A 175 -40.78 17.92 28.82
C SER A 175 -41.42 16.60 28.37
N GLU A 176 -42.71 16.58 28.12
CA GLU A 176 -43.40 15.37 27.60
C GLU A 176 -42.74 14.81 26.33
N PHE A 177 -42.11 15.70 25.55
CA PHE A 177 -41.34 15.35 24.37
C PHE A 177 -40.03 14.61 24.75
N ASP A 178 -39.33 15.12 25.77
CA ASP A 178 -38.03 14.50 26.23
C ASP A 178 -38.29 13.13 26.86
N GLU A 179 -39.39 12.95 27.60
CA GLU A 179 -39.77 11.64 28.14
C GLU A 179 -40.10 10.63 27.01
N LYS A 180 -40.85 11.05 25.99
CA LYS A 180 -41.18 10.20 24.84
C LYS A 180 -39.92 9.81 24.08
N LEU A 181 -38.98 10.75 23.86
CA LEU A 181 -37.72 10.53 23.21
C LEU A 181 -36.84 9.55 24.02
N LEU A 182 -36.75 9.75 25.33
CA LEU A 182 -35.97 8.90 26.23
C LEU A 182 -36.50 7.46 26.24
N ASN A 183 -37.81 7.29 26.32
CA ASN A 183 -38.45 5.99 26.27
C ASN A 183 -38.25 5.30 24.92
N ALA A 184 -38.29 6.03 23.81
CA ALA A 184 -38.00 5.49 22.48
C ALA A 184 -36.55 5.04 22.34
N LEU A 185 -35.59 5.79 22.90
CA LEU A 185 -34.18 5.43 22.94
C LEU A 185 -33.93 4.19 23.78
N TYR A 186 -34.56 4.06 24.96
CA TYR A 186 -34.45 2.85 25.78
C TYR A 186 -35.03 1.62 25.08
N ALA A 187 -36.18 1.75 24.42
CA ALA A 187 -36.77 0.67 23.65
C ALA A 187 -35.87 0.21 22.49
N GLN A 188 -35.30 1.16 21.75
CA GLN A 188 -34.37 0.88 20.66
C GLN A 188 -33.09 0.19 21.16
N ARG A 189 -32.51 0.68 22.27
CA ARG A 189 -31.35 0.10 22.92
C ARG A 189 -31.60 -1.35 23.34
N LYS A 190 -32.73 -1.62 23.98
CA LYS A 190 -33.15 -2.98 24.40
C LYS A 190 -33.31 -3.91 23.18
N ARG A 191 -33.88 -3.38 22.09
CA ARG A 191 -34.04 -4.13 20.84
C ARG A 191 -32.68 -4.48 20.19
N LEU A 192 -31.73 -3.54 20.17
CA LEU A 192 -30.38 -3.77 19.65
C LEU A 192 -29.57 -4.74 20.52
N ALA A 193 -29.64 -4.57 21.84
CA ALA A 193 -28.98 -5.47 22.78
C ALA A 193 -29.48 -6.93 22.63
N GLY A 194 -30.80 -7.11 22.49
CA GLY A 194 -31.37 -8.43 22.24
C GLY A 194 -30.94 -9.04 20.90
N LYS A 195 -30.77 -8.24 19.83
CA LYS A 195 -30.27 -8.72 18.53
C LYS A 195 -28.78 -9.12 18.57
N GLN A 196 -27.99 -8.47 19.40
CA GLN A 196 -26.55 -8.69 19.49
C GLN A 196 -26.14 -9.58 20.69
N ASN A 197 -27.10 -10.06 21.46
CA ASN A 197 -26.90 -10.86 22.65
C ASN A 197 -25.96 -10.20 23.69
N ILE A 198 -26.04 -8.87 23.84
CA ILE A 198 -25.24 -8.04 24.73
C ILE A 198 -26.15 -7.53 25.86
N PRO A 199 -25.69 -7.49 27.13
CA PRO A 199 -26.48 -6.90 28.20
C PRO A 199 -26.82 -5.42 27.96
N ALA A 200 -28.06 -5.03 28.12
CA ALA A 200 -28.51 -3.65 28.02
C ALA A 200 -28.30 -2.93 29.37
N PHE A 201 -27.10 -2.38 29.59
CA PHE A 201 -26.80 -1.54 30.73
C PHE A 201 -27.31 -0.12 30.52
#